data_b25844bf22299fb0cf6f94088a54d0bf
#
_entry.id   b25844bf22299fb0cf6f94088a54d0bf
#
_cell.length_a   1.000
_cell.length_b   1.000
_cell.length_c   1.000
_cell.angle_alpha   90.00
_cell.angle_beta   90.00
_cell.angle_gamma   90.00
#
_symmetry.space_group_name_H-M   'P 1'
#
loop_
_entity.id
_entity.type
_entity.pdbx_description
1 polymer ?
#
loop_
_entity_poly.entity_id
_entity_poly.type
_entity_poly.pdbx_seq_one_letter_code
_entity_poly.pdbx_strand_id
1 'polypeptide(L)'
;PLAIMRGYQEMLLEFVPEDMLDQEKMMEMLRGGMLQIERMNHFIDSMRKMTKLEERELNCSVVDIRQLINQIEALAEVVVEKSEKNFTVTTVRESEILTADEEIIMEVADNLLANAFRYANQEVRLKLTVTPQYLKMSIRDDGIGFQENIDRVTQAFYHENPQDDLKHFGMGMYISRIYCERHGGKLLIKNAADGGAEIEAVFKNYVLEEQQQK
;
A
#
# COMPACT_ATOMS: atom_id res chain seq x y z
N PRO A 1 7.67 -3.56 -19.54
CA PRO A 1 8.96 -3.99 -18.98
C PRO A 1 9.75 -4.89 -19.93
N LEU A 2 9.20 -6.02 -20.41
CA LEU A 2 9.91 -7.02 -21.24
C LEU A 2 10.48 -6.41 -22.52
N ALA A 3 9.73 -5.57 -23.25
CA ALA A 3 10.19 -4.93 -24.47
C ALA A 3 11.39 -3.99 -24.23
N ILE A 4 11.39 -3.27 -23.10
CA ILE A 4 12.48 -2.38 -22.71
C ILE A 4 13.72 -3.19 -22.34
N MET A 5 13.58 -4.24 -21.55
CA MET A 5 14.68 -5.15 -21.22
C MET A 5 15.30 -5.76 -22.45
N ARG A 6 14.46 -6.24 -23.37
CA ARG A 6 14.90 -6.78 -24.64
C ARG A 6 15.69 -5.75 -25.46
N GLY A 7 15.18 -4.51 -25.56
CA GLY A 7 15.88 -3.43 -26.22
C GLY A 7 17.26 -3.14 -25.62
N TYR A 8 17.39 -3.09 -24.30
CA TYR A 8 18.70 -2.92 -23.66
C TYR A 8 19.64 -4.10 -23.94
N GLN A 9 19.13 -5.33 -23.93
CA GLN A 9 19.94 -6.51 -24.23
C GLN A 9 20.39 -6.54 -25.70
N GLU A 10 19.49 -6.22 -26.64
CA GLU A 10 19.83 -6.15 -28.08
C GLU A 10 20.92 -5.10 -28.33
N MET A 11 20.79 -3.90 -27.71
CA MET A 11 21.81 -2.85 -27.84
C MET A 11 23.17 -3.28 -27.24
N LEU A 12 23.17 -3.92 -26.05
CA LEU A 12 24.41 -4.42 -25.46
C LEU A 12 25.06 -5.48 -26.32
N LEU A 13 24.28 -6.43 -26.90
CA LEU A 13 24.80 -7.49 -27.75
C LEU A 13 25.35 -6.96 -29.07
N GLU A 14 24.79 -5.90 -29.63
CA GLU A 14 25.20 -5.29 -30.89
C GLU A 14 26.44 -4.41 -30.73
N PHE A 15 26.43 -3.50 -29.72
CA PHE A 15 27.42 -2.44 -29.66
C PHE A 15 28.62 -2.70 -28.74
N VAL A 16 28.50 -3.61 -27.75
CA VAL A 16 29.66 -3.98 -26.89
C VAL A 16 30.78 -4.69 -27.69
N PRO A 17 30.50 -5.64 -28.59
CA PRO A 17 31.56 -6.27 -29.37
C PRO A 17 32.29 -5.33 -30.34
N GLU A 18 31.65 -4.22 -30.72
CA GLU A 18 32.20 -3.23 -31.66
C GLU A 18 32.90 -2.08 -30.92
N ASP A 19 33.00 -2.15 -29.57
CA ASP A 19 33.63 -1.10 -28.75
C ASP A 19 32.96 0.29 -28.92
N MET A 20 31.62 0.27 -29.24
CA MET A 20 30.84 1.47 -29.51
C MET A 20 30.11 2.00 -28.30
N LEU A 21 30.13 1.29 -27.16
CA LEU A 21 29.53 1.71 -25.89
C LEU A 21 30.60 1.98 -24.84
N ASP A 22 30.55 3.17 -24.25
CA ASP A 22 31.34 3.47 -23.06
C ASP A 22 30.79 2.73 -21.82
N GLN A 23 31.63 2.63 -20.79
CA GLN A 23 31.27 1.92 -19.55
C GLN A 23 30.06 2.54 -18.85
N GLU A 24 29.87 3.85 -18.94
CA GLU A 24 28.78 4.58 -18.31
C GLU A 24 27.43 4.19 -18.92
N LYS A 25 27.32 4.20 -20.24
CA LYS A 25 26.13 3.77 -20.96
C LYS A 25 25.80 2.30 -20.75
N MET A 26 26.82 1.45 -20.69
CA MET A 26 26.67 0.04 -20.39
C MET A 26 26.04 -0.17 -19.01
N MET A 27 26.56 0.56 -18.01
CA MET A 27 26.03 0.52 -16.64
C MET A 27 24.62 1.10 -16.54
N GLU A 28 24.28 2.13 -17.32
CA GLU A 28 22.93 2.69 -17.39
C GLU A 28 21.93 1.66 -17.93
N MET A 29 22.27 0.97 -19.02
CA MET A 29 21.42 -0.08 -19.62
C MET A 29 21.23 -1.26 -18.67
N LEU A 30 22.30 -1.70 -17.97
CA LEU A 30 22.18 -2.76 -16.96
C LEU A 30 21.30 -2.35 -15.79
N ARG A 31 21.46 -1.13 -15.25
CA ARG A 31 20.59 -0.60 -14.18
C ARG A 31 19.15 -0.47 -14.65
N GLY A 32 18.94 0.00 -15.87
CA GLY A 32 17.61 0.06 -16.49
C GLY A 32 16.96 -1.32 -16.61
N GLY A 33 17.74 -2.33 -17.01
CA GLY A 33 17.29 -3.73 -17.05
C GLY A 33 16.91 -4.27 -15.67
N MET A 34 17.75 -4.05 -14.65
CA MET A 34 17.44 -4.43 -13.25
C MET A 34 16.16 -3.79 -12.74
N LEU A 35 15.96 -2.51 -13.01
CA LEU A 35 14.72 -1.82 -12.65
C LEU A 35 13.47 -2.47 -13.28
N GLN A 36 13.57 -2.93 -14.54
CA GLN A 36 12.44 -3.63 -15.17
C GLN A 36 12.18 -5.02 -14.56
N ILE A 37 13.23 -5.71 -14.08
CA ILE A 37 13.09 -6.99 -13.36
C ILE A 37 12.38 -6.75 -12.01
N GLU A 38 12.78 -5.74 -11.25
CA GLU A 38 12.11 -5.37 -10.00
C GLU A 38 10.62 -5.07 -10.23
N ARG A 39 10.31 -4.32 -11.28
CA ARG A 39 8.92 -4.05 -11.70
C ARG A 39 8.14 -5.34 -11.94
N MET A 40 8.70 -6.26 -12.71
CA MET A 40 8.00 -7.52 -13.01
C MET A 40 7.77 -8.34 -11.73
N ASN A 41 8.72 -8.38 -10.82
CA ASN A 41 8.57 -9.06 -9.54
C ASN A 41 7.42 -8.45 -8.73
N HIS A 42 7.36 -7.14 -8.58
CA HIS A 42 6.24 -6.45 -7.92
C HIS A 42 4.89 -6.72 -8.60
N PHE A 43 4.87 -6.78 -9.94
CA PHE A 43 3.65 -7.14 -10.67
C PHE A 43 3.21 -8.57 -10.36
N ILE A 44 4.12 -9.53 -10.38
CA ILE A 44 3.84 -10.93 -10.08
C ILE A 44 3.32 -11.06 -8.63
N ASP A 45 3.93 -10.37 -7.68
CA ASP A 45 3.50 -10.38 -6.28
C ASP A 45 2.10 -9.76 -6.11
N SER A 46 1.81 -8.68 -6.82
CA SER A 46 0.48 -8.07 -6.83
C SER A 46 -0.58 -9.01 -7.43
N MET A 47 -0.23 -9.72 -8.51
CA MET A 47 -1.10 -10.74 -9.12
C MET A 47 -1.33 -11.92 -8.18
N ARG A 48 -0.29 -12.41 -7.49
CA ARG A 48 -0.42 -13.46 -6.48
C ARG A 48 -1.32 -13.04 -5.32
N LYS A 49 -1.20 -11.79 -4.85
CA LYS A 49 -2.08 -11.22 -3.83
C LYS A 49 -3.53 -11.20 -4.33
N MET A 50 -3.77 -10.78 -5.56
CA MET A 50 -5.10 -10.79 -6.18
C MET A 50 -5.71 -12.19 -6.26
N THR A 51 -4.96 -13.18 -6.74
CA THR A 51 -5.44 -14.57 -6.84
C THR A 51 -5.75 -15.15 -5.46
N LYS A 52 -4.89 -14.93 -4.48
CA LYS A 52 -5.15 -15.32 -3.10
C LYS A 52 -6.40 -14.64 -2.53
N LEU A 53 -6.67 -13.40 -2.90
CA LEU A 53 -7.85 -12.66 -2.48
C LEU A 53 -9.15 -13.32 -2.93
N GLU A 54 -9.20 -13.86 -4.15
CA GLU A 54 -10.40 -14.51 -4.68
C GLU A 54 -10.71 -15.83 -3.98
N GLU A 55 -9.68 -16.56 -3.56
CA GLU A 55 -9.78 -17.91 -2.98
C GLU A 55 -9.80 -17.94 -1.44
N ARG A 56 -9.29 -16.88 -0.77
CA ARG A 56 -9.14 -16.86 0.69
C ARG A 56 -10.43 -16.52 1.40
N GLU A 57 -10.88 -17.38 2.30
CA GLU A 57 -11.92 -17.06 3.29
C GLU A 57 -11.35 -16.10 4.37
N LEU A 58 -12.23 -15.26 4.95
CA LEU A 58 -11.85 -14.41 6.08
C LEU A 58 -11.52 -15.27 7.28
N ASN A 59 -10.38 -15.03 7.89
CA ASN A 59 -9.94 -15.68 9.13
C ASN A 59 -10.09 -14.71 10.30
N CYS A 60 -11.34 -14.43 10.70
CA CYS A 60 -11.63 -13.51 11.80
C CYS A 60 -11.38 -14.18 13.16
N SER A 61 -10.54 -13.55 13.97
CA SER A 61 -10.25 -13.95 15.35
C SER A 61 -10.24 -12.71 16.26
N VAL A 62 -10.23 -12.92 17.57
CA VAL A 62 -10.06 -11.83 18.53
C VAL A 62 -8.64 -11.28 18.38
N VAL A 63 -8.55 -10.00 18.05
CA VAL A 63 -7.30 -9.29 17.82
C VAL A 63 -6.89 -8.52 19.07
N ASP A 64 -5.66 -8.68 19.51
CA ASP A 64 -5.08 -7.80 20.53
C ASP A 64 -4.81 -6.42 19.91
N ILE A 65 -5.63 -5.45 20.29
CA ILE A 65 -5.58 -4.08 19.76
C ILE A 65 -4.22 -3.42 20.05
N ARG A 66 -3.58 -3.74 21.18
CA ARG A 66 -2.26 -3.15 21.52
C ARG A 66 -1.18 -3.74 20.62
N GLN A 67 -1.22 -5.05 20.42
CA GLN A 67 -0.27 -5.73 19.54
C GLN A 67 -0.42 -5.24 18.10
N LEU A 68 -1.66 -5.12 17.60
CA LEU A 68 -1.95 -4.56 16.27
C LEU A 68 -1.37 -3.16 16.11
N ILE A 69 -1.56 -2.26 17.09
CA ILE A 69 -0.99 -0.91 17.06
C ILE A 69 0.53 -0.98 16.98
N ASN A 70 1.17 -1.75 17.87
CA ASN A 70 2.63 -1.89 17.88
C ASN A 70 3.18 -2.41 16.56
N GLN A 71 2.50 -3.35 15.91
CA GLN A 71 2.89 -3.89 14.60
C GLN A 71 2.78 -2.82 13.50
N ILE A 72 1.71 -2.02 13.50
CA ILE A 72 1.53 -0.93 12.54
C ILE A 72 2.58 0.18 12.75
N GLU A 73 2.89 0.52 14.00
CA GLU A 73 3.96 1.46 14.35
C GLU A 73 5.33 0.95 13.86
N ALA A 74 5.64 -0.33 14.08
CA ALA A 74 6.88 -0.94 13.61
C ALA A 74 7.00 -0.93 12.08
N LEU A 75 5.90 -1.13 11.34
CA LEU A 75 5.90 -0.96 9.87
C LEU A 75 6.28 0.47 9.47
N ALA A 76 5.72 1.45 10.15
CA ALA A 76 6.00 2.86 9.86
C ALA A 76 7.44 3.26 10.22
N GLU A 77 7.98 2.79 11.34
CA GLU A 77 9.34 3.10 11.80
C GLU A 77 10.41 2.75 10.76
N VAL A 78 10.28 1.60 10.09
CA VAL A 78 11.20 1.17 9.02
C VAL A 78 11.26 2.19 7.88
N VAL A 79 10.15 2.87 7.59
CA VAL A 79 10.06 3.87 6.52
C VAL A 79 10.52 5.25 7.02
N VAL A 80 10.17 5.61 8.27
CA VAL A 80 10.57 6.85 8.93
C VAL A 80 12.08 6.98 8.98
N GLU A 81 12.78 5.94 9.42
CA GLU A 81 14.26 5.93 9.51
C GLU A 81 14.95 6.26 8.17
N LYS A 82 14.30 5.93 7.05
CA LYS A 82 14.84 6.14 5.69
C LYS A 82 14.41 7.46 5.05
N SER A 83 13.33 8.06 5.53
CA SER A 83 12.64 9.16 4.83
C SER A 83 12.78 10.53 5.47
N GLU A 84 13.33 10.63 6.69
CA GLU A 84 13.39 11.87 7.49
C GLU A 84 12.03 12.55 7.70
N LYS A 85 10.93 11.79 7.59
CA LYS A 85 9.56 12.30 7.74
C LYS A 85 9.04 12.01 9.16
N ASN A 86 8.16 12.86 9.63
CA ASN A 86 7.51 12.69 10.92
C ASN A 86 6.33 11.72 10.80
N PHE A 87 6.16 10.86 11.80
CA PHE A 87 5.03 9.96 11.92
C PHE A 87 4.36 10.10 13.28
N THR A 88 3.05 10.22 13.29
CA THR A 88 2.27 10.29 14.53
C THR A 88 1.12 9.31 14.51
N VAL A 89 0.90 8.63 15.64
CA VAL A 89 -0.20 7.69 15.83
C VAL A 89 -1.14 8.20 16.92
N THR A 90 -2.44 8.14 16.65
CA THR A 90 -3.49 8.43 17.62
C THR A 90 -4.50 7.29 17.65
N THR A 91 -4.85 6.81 18.81
CA THR A 91 -5.83 5.72 18.97
C THR A 91 -7.03 6.18 19.78
N VAL A 92 -8.22 5.91 19.27
CA VAL A 92 -9.51 6.07 19.97
C VAL A 92 -10.12 4.69 20.15
N ARG A 93 -10.40 4.30 21.40
CA ARG A 93 -11.00 3.01 21.75
C ARG A 93 -12.36 3.23 22.39
N GLU A 94 -13.39 2.81 21.67
CA GLU A 94 -14.77 2.75 22.16
C GLU A 94 -15.20 1.29 22.40
N SER A 95 -14.34 0.33 22.00
CA SER A 95 -14.49 -1.10 22.27
C SER A 95 -13.15 -1.69 22.71
N GLU A 96 -13.20 -2.60 23.67
CA GLU A 96 -12.05 -3.39 24.12
C GLU A 96 -11.86 -4.66 23.30
N ILE A 97 -12.86 -5.03 22.50
CA ILE A 97 -12.85 -6.25 21.68
C ILE A 97 -12.88 -5.86 20.22
N LEU A 98 -11.93 -6.39 19.48
CA LEU A 98 -11.89 -6.36 18.02
C LEU A 98 -11.80 -7.81 17.52
N THR A 99 -12.81 -8.22 16.75
CA THR A 99 -12.78 -9.52 16.04
C THR A 99 -12.69 -9.23 14.55
N ALA A 100 -11.56 -9.57 13.96
CA ALA A 100 -11.24 -9.21 12.58
C ALA A 100 -10.18 -10.17 11.99
N ASP A 101 -9.93 -10.06 10.70
CA ASP A 101 -8.80 -10.70 10.05
C ASP A 101 -7.58 -9.77 10.13
N GLU A 102 -6.70 -10.02 11.12
CA GLU A 102 -5.52 -9.19 11.41
C GLU A 102 -4.57 -9.11 10.22
N GLU A 103 -4.39 -10.21 9.48
CA GLU A 103 -3.48 -10.24 8.32
C GLU A 103 -3.96 -9.30 7.21
N ILE A 104 -5.27 -9.24 6.96
CA ILE A 104 -5.88 -8.29 6.01
C ILE A 104 -5.66 -6.85 6.47
N ILE A 105 -5.87 -6.57 7.76
CA ILE A 105 -5.68 -5.22 8.32
C ILE A 105 -4.22 -4.79 8.14
N MET A 106 -3.26 -5.67 8.45
CA MET A 106 -1.83 -5.39 8.32
C MET A 106 -1.41 -5.17 6.86
N GLU A 107 -1.92 -5.96 5.91
CA GLU A 107 -1.66 -5.78 4.48
C GLU A 107 -2.18 -4.43 3.97
N VAL A 108 -3.37 -4.01 4.41
CA VAL A 108 -3.92 -2.69 4.08
C VAL A 108 -3.11 -1.58 4.73
N ALA A 109 -2.69 -1.75 6.00
CA ALA A 109 -1.85 -0.78 6.70
C ALA A 109 -0.53 -0.54 5.96
N ASP A 110 0.16 -1.62 5.56
CA ASP A 110 1.41 -1.55 4.80
C ASP A 110 1.25 -0.77 3.49
N ASN A 111 0.24 -1.13 2.69
CA ASN A 111 -0.05 -0.45 1.43
C ASN A 111 -0.36 1.04 1.60
N LEU A 112 -1.20 1.40 2.58
CA LEU A 112 -1.60 2.79 2.80
C LEU A 112 -0.48 3.64 3.40
N LEU A 113 0.30 3.09 4.34
CA LEU A 113 1.48 3.76 4.90
C LEU A 113 2.55 3.98 3.84
N ALA A 114 2.85 2.96 3.02
CA ALA A 114 3.80 3.10 1.92
C ALA A 114 3.41 4.23 0.95
N ASN A 115 2.11 4.36 0.63
CA ASN A 115 1.62 5.46 -0.19
C ASN A 115 1.75 6.81 0.52
N ALA A 116 1.29 6.92 1.77
CA ALA A 116 1.34 8.16 2.53
C ALA A 116 2.79 8.67 2.66
N PHE A 117 3.73 7.81 3.05
CA PHE A 117 5.14 8.19 3.14
C PHE A 117 5.76 8.57 1.80
N ARG A 118 5.29 8.00 0.69
CA ARG A 118 5.78 8.37 -0.64
C ARG A 118 5.40 9.80 -1.00
N TYR A 119 4.14 10.16 -0.79
CA TYR A 119 3.59 11.43 -1.26
C TYR A 119 3.65 12.55 -0.22
N ALA A 120 3.84 12.23 1.06
CA ALA A 120 4.05 13.23 2.11
C ALA A 120 5.23 14.16 1.81
N ASN A 121 5.11 15.42 2.18
CA ASN A 121 6.25 16.33 2.23
C ASN A 121 7.08 16.09 3.50
N GLN A 122 6.47 16.17 4.67
CA GLN A 122 7.15 16.05 5.97
C GLN A 122 6.41 15.20 7.00
N GLU A 123 5.08 15.07 6.90
CA GLU A 123 4.28 14.48 7.98
C GLU A 123 3.27 13.44 7.48
N VAL A 124 3.23 12.30 8.20
CA VAL A 124 2.20 11.27 8.06
C VAL A 124 1.53 11.06 9.41
N ARG A 125 0.20 11.11 9.43
CA ARG A 125 -0.63 10.90 10.64
C ARG A 125 -1.50 9.68 10.47
N LEU A 126 -1.44 8.77 11.43
CA LEU A 126 -2.32 7.62 11.54
C LEU A 126 -3.29 7.83 12.70
N LYS A 127 -4.58 7.64 12.45
CA LYS A 127 -5.60 7.55 13.48
C LYS A 127 -6.32 6.21 13.40
N LEU A 128 -6.26 5.44 14.48
CA LEU A 128 -7.00 4.20 14.65
C LEU A 128 -8.22 4.44 15.56
N THR A 129 -9.39 4.04 15.10
CA THR A 129 -10.64 4.12 15.90
C THR A 129 -11.27 2.73 15.95
N VAL A 130 -11.40 2.18 17.15
CA VAL A 130 -12.04 0.88 17.39
C VAL A 130 -13.38 1.10 18.07
N THR A 131 -14.45 0.69 17.40
CA THR A 131 -15.82 0.73 17.93
C THR A 131 -16.40 -0.69 18.02
N PRO A 132 -17.57 -0.88 18.65
CA PRO A 132 -18.25 -2.18 18.61
C PRO A 132 -18.59 -2.66 17.19
N GLN A 133 -18.72 -1.76 16.21
CA GLN A 133 -19.17 -2.08 14.86
C GLN A 133 -18.03 -2.18 13.85
N TYR A 134 -16.94 -1.44 14.05
CA TYR A 134 -15.84 -1.37 13.08
C TYR A 134 -14.49 -0.98 13.70
N LEU A 135 -13.43 -1.35 13.01
CA LEU A 135 -12.13 -0.70 13.07
C LEU A 135 -12.03 0.29 11.90
N LYS A 136 -11.68 1.54 12.17
CA LYS A 136 -11.33 2.53 11.16
C LYS A 136 -9.88 2.94 11.30
N MET A 137 -9.12 2.83 10.21
CA MET A 137 -7.76 3.32 10.06
C MET A 137 -7.78 4.50 9.09
N SER A 138 -7.50 5.71 9.59
CA SER A 138 -7.39 6.93 8.81
C SER A 138 -5.92 7.32 8.72
N ILE A 139 -5.38 7.35 7.49
CA ILE A 139 -4.00 7.77 7.22
C ILE A 139 -4.06 9.05 6.42
N ARG A 140 -3.34 10.07 6.88
CA ARG A 140 -3.26 11.38 6.27
C ARG A 140 -1.80 11.76 6.05
N ASP A 141 -1.50 12.30 4.88
CA ASP A 141 -0.24 12.95 4.55
C ASP A 141 -0.42 14.47 4.35
N ASP A 142 0.69 15.19 4.31
CA ASP A 142 0.77 16.62 4.02
C ASP A 142 1.29 16.90 2.59
N GLY A 143 1.13 15.95 1.67
CA GLY A 143 1.57 16.05 0.29
C GLY A 143 0.65 16.92 -0.58
N ILE A 144 0.77 16.74 -1.89
CA ILE A 144 -0.04 17.50 -2.87
C ILE A 144 -1.50 17.04 -2.94
N GLY A 145 -1.84 15.89 -2.31
CA GLY A 145 -3.14 15.24 -2.47
C GLY A 145 -3.34 14.66 -3.87
N PHE A 146 -4.55 14.18 -4.13
CA PHE A 146 -4.95 13.64 -5.43
C PHE A 146 -5.29 14.78 -6.39
N GLN A 147 -4.65 14.81 -7.57
CA GLN A 147 -4.80 15.88 -8.55
C GLN A 147 -5.89 15.59 -9.59
N GLU A 148 -6.20 14.33 -9.81
CA GLU A 148 -7.19 13.85 -10.76
C GLU A 148 -8.45 13.30 -10.09
N ASN A 149 -9.29 12.63 -10.87
CA ASN A 149 -10.53 12.03 -10.39
C ASN A 149 -10.25 10.94 -9.36
N ILE A 150 -10.58 11.20 -8.10
CA ILE A 150 -10.40 10.32 -6.94
C ILE A 150 -11.05 8.95 -7.16
N ASP A 151 -12.16 8.85 -7.91
CA ASP A 151 -12.84 7.59 -8.19
C ASP A 151 -11.97 6.61 -9.00
N ARG A 152 -10.95 7.11 -9.70
CA ARG A 152 -10.03 6.29 -10.48
C ARG A 152 -8.87 5.75 -9.66
N VAL A 153 -8.53 6.38 -8.53
CA VAL A 153 -7.38 6.02 -7.68
C VAL A 153 -7.47 4.58 -7.16
N THR A 154 -8.67 4.07 -6.99
CA THR A 154 -8.90 2.67 -6.57
C THR A 154 -9.07 1.69 -7.73
N GLN A 155 -8.84 2.11 -8.97
CA GLN A 155 -8.83 1.20 -10.11
C GLN A 155 -7.49 0.48 -10.20
N ALA A 156 -7.51 -0.75 -10.70
CA ALA A 156 -6.28 -1.49 -10.94
C ALA A 156 -5.42 -0.77 -11.99
N PHE A 157 -4.11 -0.73 -11.76
CA PHE A 157 -3.11 -0.13 -12.66
C PHE A 157 -3.24 1.38 -12.86
N TYR A 158 -3.90 2.08 -11.92
CA TYR A 158 -4.00 3.52 -11.97
C TYR A 158 -2.75 4.20 -11.40
N HIS A 159 -2.23 5.19 -12.12
CA HIS A 159 -1.14 6.07 -11.72
C HIS A 159 -1.49 7.51 -12.11
N GLU A 160 -1.30 8.46 -11.21
CA GLU A 160 -1.46 9.89 -11.52
C GLU A 160 -0.30 10.43 -12.34
N ASN A 161 0.90 9.92 -12.08
CA ASN A 161 2.12 10.38 -12.75
C ASN A 161 2.76 9.22 -13.53
N PRO A 162 2.95 9.35 -14.86
CA PRO A 162 3.64 8.33 -15.66
C PRO A 162 5.07 8.00 -15.20
N GLN A 163 5.73 8.93 -14.46
CA GLN A 163 7.07 8.67 -13.90
C GLN A 163 7.02 7.75 -12.68
N ASP A 164 5.90 7.69 -11.97
CA ASP A 164 5.67 6.75 -10.86
C ASP A 164 5.51 5.31 -11.34
N ASP A 165 5.19 5.12 -12.63
CA ASP A 165 5.17 3.80 -13.30
C ASP A 165 6.49 3.05 -13.17
N LEU A 166 7.58 3.73 -12.81
CA LEU A 166 8.90 3.10 -12.73
C LEU A 166 9.05 2.14 -11.54
N LYS A 167 8.28 2.28 -10.48
CA LYS A 167 8.46 1.48 -9.25
C LYS A 167 7.20 0.76 -8.75
N HIS A 168 6.00 1.17 -9.16
CA HIS A 168 4.74 0.62 -8.62
C HIS A 168 3.70 0.41 -9.72
N PHE A 169 2.90 -0.64 -9.61
CA PHE A 169 1.91 -1.01 -10.62
C PHE A 169 0.50 -0.44 -10.38
N GLY A 170 0.32 0.50 -9.45
CA GLY A 170 -0.99 1.05 -9.13
C GLY A 170 -1.99 0.02 -8.58
N MET A 171 -1.50 -1.04 -7.94
CA MET A 171 -2.34 -2.13 -7.43
C MET A 171 -2.66 -1.99 -5.94
N GLY A 172 -1.83 -1.27 -5.16
CA GLY A 172 -1.97 -1.21 -3.71
C GLY A 172 -3.33 -0.67 -3.27
N MET A 173 -3.79 0.44 -3.84
CA MET A 173 -5.09 1.04 -3.51
C MET A 173 -6.27 0.16 -3.95
N TYR A 174 -6.16 -0.47 -5.11
CA TYR A 174 -7.16 -1.43 -5.61
C TYR A 174 -7.27 -2.63 -4.66
N ILE A 175 -6.16 -3.26 -4.29
CA ILE A 175 -6.10 -4.38 -3.35
C ILE A 175 -6.66 -3.96 -1.98
N SER A 176 -6.27 -2.80 -1.46
CA SER A 176 -6.77 -2.28 -0.18
C SER A 176 -8.28 -2.08 -0.20
N ARG A 177 -8.85 -1.58 -1.31
CA ARG A 177 -10.29 -1.47 -1.47
C ARG A 177 -10.97 -2.83 -1.39
N ILE A 178 -10.50 -3.82 -2.16
CA ILE A 178 -11.07 -5.17 -2.18
C ILE A 178 -10.98 -5.83 -0.79
N TYR A 179 -9.87 -5.66 -0.07
CA TYR A 179 -9.71 -6.17 1.29
C TYR A 179 -10.71 -5.54 2.25
N CYS A 180 -10.90 -4.22 2.21
CA CYS A 180 -11.89 -3.54 3.04
C CYS A 180 -13.32 -4.02 2.72
N GLU A 181 -13.68 -4.11 1.43
CA GLU A 181 -15.01 -4.55 0.98
C GLU A 181 -15.29 -6.00 1.40
N ARG A 182 -14.34 -6.91 1.22
CA ARG A 182 -14.47 -8.31 1.67
C ARG A 182 -14.59 -8.43 3.18
N HIS A 183 -13.92 -7.56 3.92
CA HIS A 183 -14.04 -7.49 5.38
C HIS A 183 -15.35 -6.82 5.85
N GLY A 184 -16.29 -6.57 4.95
CA GLY A 184 -17.58 -5.97 5.26
C GLY A 184 -17.51 -4.46 5.55
N GLY A 185 -16.42 -3.82 5.15
CA GLY A 185 -16.18 -2.38 5.28
C GLY A 185 -16.03 -1.68 3.92
N LYS A 186 -15.19 -0.65 3.88
CA LYS A 186 -14.95 0.15 2.66
C LYS A 186 -13.64 0.93 2.76
N LEU A 187 -13.12 1.34 1.60
CA LEU A 187 -12.03 2.30 1.48
C LEU A 187 -12.59 3.65 1.00
N LEU A 188 -12.32 4.73 1.74
CA LEU A 188 -12.71 6.09 1.39
C LEU A 188 -11.45 6.92 1.14
N ILE A 189 -11.49 7.73 0.09
CA ILE A 189 -10.36 8.57 -0.32
C ILE A 189 -10.86 9.99 -0.50
N LYS A 190 -10.12 10.96 0.03
CA LYS A 190 -10.40 12.39 -0.13
C LYS A 190 -9.13 13.22 -0.01
N ASN A 191 -9.17 14.43 -0.51
CA ASN A 191 -8.17 15.44 -0.17
C ASN A 191 -8.56 16.11 1.14
N ALA A 192 -7.58 16.35 2.00
CA ALA A 192 -7.79 17.10 3.23
C ALA A 192 -7.97 18.59 2.94
N ALA A 193 -8.78 19.27 3.75
CA ALA A 193 -9.14 20.69 3.52
C ALA A 193 -7.93 21.64 3.57
N ASP A 194 -6.91 21.29 4.34
CA ASP A 194 -5.65 22.04 4.51
C ASP A 194 -4.47 21.46 3.71
N GLY A 195 -4.77 20.59 2.74
CA GLY A 195 -3.80 19.95 1.83
C GLY A 195 -3.48 18.51 2.22
N GLY A 196 -2.90 17.77 1.24
CA GLY A 196 -2.56 16.36 1.39
C GLY A 196 -3.73 15.42 1.12
N ALA A 197 -3.45 14.12 1.14
CA ALA A 197 -4.45 13.08 1.00
C ALA A 197 -4.88 12.53 2.38
N GLU A 198 -6.13 12.11 2.46
CA GLU A 198 -6.65 11.34 3.59
C GLU A 198 -7.37 10.11 3.08
N ILE A 199 -6.94 8.95 3.57
CA ILE A 199 -7.48 7.64 3.19
C ILE A 199 -8.00 6.96 4.44
N GLU A 200 -9.26 6.54 4.41
CA GLU A 200 -9.91 5.83 5.50
C GLU A 200 -10.22 4.39 5.08
N ALA A 201 -9.55 3.41 5.69
CA ALA A 201 -9.89 2.00 5.60
C ALA A 201 -10.80 1.61 6.77
N VAL A 202 -11.96 1.06 6.45
CA VAL A 202 -12.95 0.61 7.43
C VAL A 202 -13.10 -0.90 7.32
N PHE A 203 -13.03 -1.57 8.46
CA PHE A 203 -13.19 -3.02 8.61
C PHE A 203 -14.32 -3.30 9.59
N LYS A 204 -15.21 -4.23 9.26
CA LYS A 204 -16.27 -4.65 10.17
C LYS A 204 -15.65 -5.33 11.40
N ASN A 205 -16.12 -4.97 12.60
CA ASN A 205 -15.83 -5.72 13.82
C ASN A 205 -16.84 -6.86 13.92
N TYR A 206 -16.38 -8.10 13.77
CA TYR A 206 -17.21 -9.27 13.87
C TYR A 206 -17.31 -9.67 15.33
N VAL A 207 -18.32 -9.14 16.05
CA VAL A 207 -18.61 -9.62 17.40
C VAL A 207 -19.00 -11.10 17.29
N LEU A 208 -18.21 -11.99 17.84
CA LEU A 208 -18.58 -13.40 17.92
C LEU A 208 -19.89 -13.51 18.70
N GLU A 209 -20.95 -14.02 18.06
CA GLU A 209 -22.28 -14.25 18.67
C GLU A 209 -22.26 -15.40 19.69
N GLU A 210 -21.20 -15.56 20.46
CA GLU A 210 -21.03 -16.66 21.42
C GLU A 210 -21.41 -16.32 22.86
N GLN A 211 -22.37 -15.43 23.12
CA GLN A 211 -22.88 -15.26 24.49
C GLN A 211 -24.41 -15.14 24.64
N GLN A 212 -25.19 -15.67 23.68
CA GLN A 212 -26.67 -15.74 23.87
C GLN A 212 -27.23 -17.16 24.02
N GLN A 213 -26.43 -18.10 24.45
CA GLN A 213 -26.95 -19.42 24.89
C GLN A 213 -26.35 -19.80 26.26
N LYS A 214 -26.85 -19.15 27.32
CA LYS A 214 -26.93 -19.73 28.67
C LYS A 214 -28.11 -19.15 29.41
#